data_cf80748bc4fc532c10065e657979d51b
#
_entry.id   cf80748bc4fc532c10065e657979d51b
#
_cell.length_a   1.000
_cell.length_b   1.000
_cell.length_c   1.000
_cell.angle_alpha   90.00
_cell.angle_beta   90.00
_cell.angle_gamma   90.00
#
_symmetry.space_group_name_H-M   'P 1'
#
loop_
_entity.id
_entity.type
_entity.pdbx_description
1 polymer ?
#
loop_
_entity_poly.entity_id
_entity_poly.type
_entity_poly.pdbx_seq_one_letter_code
_entity_poly.pdbx_strand_id
1 'polypeptide(L)'
;LKKNEKDKNYQDKFVNKSFDVIVSNPPFSVDLSKDVKQTLKDNFLFSDKRNSENLFIERYYQLLKPKGRMGIVLPESVFDTGENKYIRLFLFRYFNLKAIVSLPQLTFAPFTSTKTSVLFAEKKNDDELTNYNNQWKTLELEYFNLFNKFKNYVNIYFHNKDKNKLPSVKNDDDKTILKNISKYLQISVNEKNIKSVLEKNAELAELYRMKKPGVSNDNWVFNKISNNINSEIFYYHVNEVGYKRTKVKIKLRENELFELDAKGKPKLDKKLLKKIREDIKW
;
A
#
# COMPACT_ATOMS: atom_id res chain seq x y z
N LEU A 1 -18.51 -20.79 -4.51
CA LEU A 1 -19.17 -21.64 -3.50
C LEU A 1 -20.64 -21.77 -3.92
N LYS A 2 -21.06 -22.98 -4.33
CA LYS A 2 -22.49 -23.27 -4.58
C LYS A 2 -23.25 -23.03 -3.28
N LYS A 3 -24.26 -22.15 -3.30
CA LYS A 3 -25.19 -21.95 -2.22
C LYS A 3 -25.80 -23.32 -1.86
N ASN A 4 -25.43 -23.86 -0.72
CA ASN A 4 -26.12 -25.00 -0.16
C ASN A 4 -27.25 -24.42 0.68
N GLU A 5 -28.46 -24.35 0.09
CA GLU A 5 -29.66 -23.75 0.71
C GLU A 5 -30.11 -24.46 2.00
N LYS A 6 -29.50 -25.58 2.36
CA LYS A 6 -29.88 -26.40 3.51
C LYS A 6 -29.19 -26.03 4.81
N ASP A 7 -28.18 -25.15 4.81
CA ASP A 7 -27.46 -24.84 6.03
C ASP A 7 -27.52 -23.35 6.37
N LYS A 8 -28.66 -22.92 6.93
CA LYS A 8 -28.83 -21.56 7.49
C LYS A 8 -27.71 -21.19 8.48
N ASN A 9 -27.23 -22.14 9.28
CA ASN A 9 -26.12 -21.95 10.20
C ASN A 9 -24.77 -21.67 9.52
N TYR A 10 -24.58 -22.12 8.27
CA TYR A 10 -23.35 -21.87 7.54
C TYR A 10 -23.33 -20.46 6.93
N GLN A 11 -24.48 -19.96 6.53
CA GLN A 11 -24.62 -18.60 5.97
C GLN A 11 -24.40 -17.53 7.06
N ASP A 12 -24.87 -17.76 8.28
CA ASP A 12 -24.72 -16.80 9.38
C ASP A 12 -23.29 -16.67 9.88
N LYS A 13 -22.44 -17.72 9.73
CA LYS A 13 -21.01 -17.68 10.11
C LYS A 13 -20.14 -16.80 9.22
N PHE A 14 -20.57 -16.47 8.01
CA PHE A 14 -19.83 -15.67 7.07
C PHE A 14 -20.43 -14.28 6.85
N VAL A 15 -21.22 -13.82 7.81
CA VAL A 15 -21.77 -12.46 7.81
C VAL A 15 -20.65 -11.44 7.95
N ASN A 16 -20.77 -10.36 7.20
CA ASN A 16 -19.83 -9.24 7.27
C ASN A 16 -19.72 -8.70 8.72
N LYS A 17 -18.51 -8.28 9.11
CA LYS A 17 -18.20 -7.77 10.46
C LYS A 17 -18.44 -8.80 11.59
N SER A 18 -18.10 -10.07 11.34
CA SER A 18 -18.36 -11.16 12.31
C SER A 18 -17.13 -11.61 13.08
N PHE A 19 -15.93 -11.32 12.59
CA PHE A 19 -14.70 -11.89 13.14
C PHE A 19 -13.86 -10.82 13.84
N ASP A 20 -13.34 -11.20 15.01
CA ASP A 20 -12.39 -10.38 15.77
C ASP A 20 -10.96 -10.57 15.24
N VAL A 21 -10.64 -11.77 14.75
CA VAL A 21 -9.31 -12.11 14.24
C VAL A 21 -9.43 -12.98 12.99
N ILE A 22 -8.60 -12.69 12.00
CA ILE A 22 -8.40 -13.51 10.80
C ILE A 22 -6.91 -13.86 10.68
N VAL A 23 -6.62 -15.15 10.57
CA VAL A 23 -5.27 -15.66 10.22
C VAL A 23 -5.41 -16.46 8.94
N SER A 24 -4.63 -16.15 7.92
CA SER A 24 -4.79 -16.79 6.62
C SER A 24 -3.51 -16.83 5.80
N ASN A 25 -3.43 -17.88 4.99
CA ASN A 25 -2.48 -18.01 3.89
C ASN A 25 -3.31 -18.23 2.60
N PRO A 26 -3.73 -17.13 1.93
CA PRO A 26 -4.54 -17.25 0.72
C PRO A 26 -3.73 -17.82 -0.44
N PRO A 27 -4.36 -18.39 -1.47
CA PRO A 27 -3.68 -18.78 -2.69
C PRO A 27 -3.09 -17.56 -3.41
N PHE A 28 -1.87 -17.71 -3.95
CA PHE A 28 -1.16 -16.62 -4.60
C PHE A 28 -1.33 -16.66 -6.11
N SER A 29 -1.52 -15.50 -6.73
CA SER A 29 -1.45 -15.29 -8.19
C SER A 29 -2.36 -16.22 -9.00
N VAL A 30 -3.52 -16.61 -8.45
CA VAL A 30 -4.52 -17.36 -9.20
C VAL A 30 -5.29 -16.40 -10.08
N ASP A 31 -5.22 -16.58 -11.39
CA ASP A 31 -6.04 -15.82 -12.33
C ASP A 31 -7.44 -16.45 -12.42
N LEU A 32 -8.44 -15.64 -12.14
CA LEU A 32 -9.83 -16.07 -12.16
C LEU A 32 -10.38 -15.99 -13.59
N SER A 33 -11.20 -16.97 -13.97
CA SER A 33 -11.90 -16.92 -15.26
C SER A 33 -12.83 -15.70 -15.36
N LYS A 34 -13.13 -15.29 -16.58
CA LYS A 34 -14.03 -14.13 -16.84
C LYS A 34 -15.40 -14.31 -16.17
N ASP A 35 -15.93 -15.53 -16.20
CA ASP A 35 -17.24 -15.83 -15.61
C ASP A 35 -17.23 -15.67 -14.10
N VAL A 36 -16.16 -16.14 -13.43
CA VAL A 36 -15.99 -15.95 -11.98
C VAL A 36 -15.84 -14.46 -11.65
N LYS A 37 -15.03 -13.72 -12.41
CA LYS A 37 -14.88 -12.26 -12.22
C LYS A 37 -16.22 -11.54 -12.34
N GLN A 38 -17.04 -11.93 -13.31
CA GLN A 38 -18.38 -11.34 -13.50
C GLN A 38 -19.31 -11.61 -12.30
N THR A 39 -19.31 -12.83 -11.75
CA THR A 39 -20.14 -13.15 -10.57
C THR A 39 -19.69 -12.45 -9.28
N LEU A 40 -18.43 -12.03 -9.20
CA LEU A 40 -17.89 -11.31 -8.06
C LEU A 40 -18.09 -9.80 -8.14
N LYS A 41 -18.46 -9.27 -9.31
CA LYS A 41 -18.47 -7.83 -9.60
C LYS A 41 -19.33 -7.01 -8.65
N ASP A 42 -20.47 -7.54 -8.24
CA ASP A 42 -21.41 -6.83 -7.36
C ASP A 42 -20.96 -6.77 -5.90
N ASN A 43 -20.02 -7.65 -5.51
CA ASN A 43 -19.59 -7.80 -4.12
C ASN A 43 -18.13 -7.43 -3.86
N PHE A 44 -17.33 -7.22 -4.91
CA PHE A 44 -15.90 -6.95 -4.80
C PHE A 44 -15.44 -5.84 -5.73
N LEU A 45 -14.74 -4.85 -5.16
CA LEU A 45 -14.14 -3.74 -5.89
C LEU A 45 -13.04 -4.20 -6.85
N PHE A 46 -12.33 -5.27 -6.48
CA PHE A 46 -11.18 -5.78 -7.23
C PHE A 46 -11.48 -7.02 -8.08
N SER A 47 -12.76 -7.29 -8.37
CA SER A 47 -13.19 -8.45 -9.14
C SER A 47 -12.59 -8.54 -10.55
N ASP A 48 -12.30 -7.39 -11.17
CA ASP A 48 -11.69 -7.27 -12.50
C ASP A 48 -10.16 -7.38 -12.48
N LYS A 49 -9.53 -7.34 -11.28
CA LYS A 49 -8.08 -7.39 -11.13
C LYS A 49 -7.55 -8.81 -11.32
N ARG A 50 -6.26 -8.89 -11.62
CA ARG A 50 -5.61 -10.15 -12.01
C ARG A 50 -5.35 -11.07 -10.82
N ASN A 51 -4.95 -10.51 -9.69
CA ASN A 51 -4.41 -11.27 -8.57
C ASN A 51 -5.48 -11.62 -7.54
N SER A 52 -5.71 -12.91 -7.31
CA SER A 52 -6.72 -13.41 -6.37
C SER A 52 -6.49 -12.98 -4.93
N GLU A 53 -5.23 -12.87 -4.49
CA GLU A 53 -4.90 -12.43 -3.12
C GLU A 53 -5.50 -11.06 -2.78
N ASN A 54 -5.68 -10.19 -3.76
CA ASN A 54 -6.29 -8.88 -3.56
C ASN A 54 -7.79 -8.97 -3.22
N LEU A 55 -8.50 -9.95 -3.80
CA LEU A 55 -9.87 -10.26 -3.44
C LEU A 55 -9.99 -10.83 -2.03
N PHE A 56 -9.00 -11.64 -1.60
CA PHE A 56 -8.96 -12.13 -0.23
C PHE A 56 -8.76 -11.00 0.77
N ILE A 57 -7.87 -10.03 0.49
CA ILE A 57 -7.68 -8.84 1.35
C ILE A 57 -8.99 -8.06 1.46
N GLU A 58 -9.70 -7.84 0.37
CA GLU A 58 -11.01 -7.19 0.38
C GLU A 58 -12.04 -7.99 1.18
N ARG A 59 -12.06 -9.31 1.02
CA ARG A 59 -12.94 -10.19 1.80
C ARG A 59 -12.64 -10.15 3.29
N TYR A 60 -11.39 -10.11 3.69
CA TYR A 60 -11.01 -9.98 5.10
C TYR A 60 -11.48 -8.65 5.69
N TYR A 61 -11.40 -7.56 4.93
CA TYR A 61 -11.98 -6.29 5.33
C TYR A 61 -13.49 -6.39 5.58
N GLN A 62 -14.23 -7.08 4.70
CA GLN A 62 -15.67 -7.25 4.86
C GLN A 62 -16.00 -8.09 6.12
N LEU A 63 -15.25 -9.15 6.37
CA LEU A 63 -15.49 -10.11 7.45
C LEU A 63 -15.08 -9.58 8.83
N LEU A 64 -14.02 -8.79 8.94
CA LEU A 64 -13.53 -8.27 10.19
C LEU A 64 -14.48 -7.23 10.79
N LYS A 65 -14.67 -7.31 12.11
CA LYS A 65 -15.25 -6.22 12.91
C LYS A 65 -14.37 -4.98 12.86
N PRO A 66 -14.92 -3.77 13.15
CA PRO A 66 -14.08 -2.62 13.49
C PRO A 66 -13.10 -3.00 14.61
N LYS A 67 -11.83 -2.59 14.50
CA LYS A 67 -10.73 -2.99 15.39
C LYS A 67 -10.37 -4.49 15.35
N GLY A 68 -10.99 -5.28 14.49
CA GLY A 68 -10.59 -6.65 14.24
C GLY A 68 -9.20 -6.71 13.59
N ARG A 69 -8.46 -7.76 13.88
CA ARG A 69 -7.05 -7.92 13.52
C ARG A 69 -6.85 -9.01 12.48
N MET A 70 -5.86 -8.83 11.62
CA MET A 70 -5.48 -9.89 10.67
C MET A 70 -3.98 -10.14 10.69
N GLY A 71 -3.62 -11.42 10.50
CA GLY A 71 -2.28 -11.89 10.19
C GLY A 71 -2.34 -12.72 8.91
N ILE A 72 -1.81 -12.21 7.80
CA ILE A 72 -1.96 -12.85 6.50
C ILE A 72 -0.63 -12.96 5.76
N VAL A 73 -0.43 -14.10 5.09
CA VAL A 73 0.73 -14.32 4.23
C VAL A 73 0.41 -13.77 2.85
N LEU A 74 1.27 -12.91 2.32
CA LEU A 74 1.12 -12.28 1.02
C LEU A 74 2.40 -12.39 0.20
N PRO A 75 2.31 -12.49 -1.14
CA PRO A 75 3.48 -12.37 -2.00
C PRO A 75 4.09 -10.96 -1.90
N GLU A 76 5.40 -10.87 -2.01
CA GLU A 76 6.16 -9.61 -1.95
C GLU A 76 5.66 -8.59 -2.99
N SER A 77 5.16 -9.07 -4.13
CA SER A 77 4.60 -8.22 -5.19
C SER A 77 3.44 -7.32 -4.74
N VAL A 78 2.73 -7.68 -3.67
CA VAL A 78 1.70 -6.81 -3.07
C VAL A 78 2.32 -5.51 -2.54
N PHE A 79 3.56 -5.58 -2.02
CA PHE A 79 4.22 -4.46 -1.36
C PHE A 79 5.08 -3.61 -2.31
N ASP A 80 5.64 -4.18 -3.39
CA ASP A 80 6.69 -3.54 -4.19
C ASP A 80 6.30 -3.21 -5.64
N THR A 81 5.34 -3.93 -6.26
CA THR A 81 5.00 -3.72 -7.67
C THR A 81 4.06 -2.54 -7.91
N GLY A 82 4.23 -1.88 -9.07
CA GLY A 82 3.34 -0.80 -9.52
C GLY A 82 1.90 -1.27 -9.76
N GLU A 83 1.73 -2.50 -10.27
CA GLU A 83 0.42 -3.10 -10.53
C GLU A 83 -0.45 -3.23 -9.27
N ASN A 84 0.17 -3.50 -8.12
CA ASN A 84 -0.52 -3.66 -6.84
C ASN A 84 -0.64 -2.36 -6.02
N LYS A 85 -0.38 -1.20 -6.62
CA LYS A 85 -0.53 0.09 -5.95
C LYS A 85 -1.93 0.28 -5.34
N TYR A 86 -2.97 -0.10 -6.06
CA TYR A 86 -4.36 0.05 -5.61
C TYR A 86 -4.67 -0.73 -4.34
N ILE A 87 -4.09 -1.92 -4.17
CA ILE A 87 -4.30 -2.70 -2.94
C ILE A 87 -3.53 -2.12 -1.76
N ARG A 88 -2.35 -1.53 -1.99
CA ARG A 88 -1.64 -0.78 -0.94
C ARG A 88 -2.43 0.44 -0.49
N LEU A 89 -3.03 1.21 -1.42
CA LEU A 89 -3.93 2.31 -1.07
C LEU A 89 -5.14 1.83 -0.27
N PHE A 90 -5.73 0.68 -0.65
CA PHE A 90 -6.82 0.05 0.09
C PHE A 90 -6.39 -0.32 1.52
N LEU A 91 -5.23 -0.97 1.68
CA LEU A 91 -4.68 -1.33 2.97
C LEU A 91 -4.47 -0.09 3.87
N PHE A 92 -3.85 0.96 3.36
CA PHE A 92 -3.63 2.19 4.13
C PHE A 92 -4.93 2.91 4.48
N ARG A 93 -5.93 2.87 3.60
CA ARG A 93 -7.23 3.51 3.85
C ARG A 93 -8.00 2.81 4.94
N TYR A 94 -8.06 1.48 4.90
CA TYR A 94 -8.99 0.70 5.71
C TYR A 94 -8.35 0.02 6.92
N PHE A 95 -7.03 -0.03 6.99
CA PHE A 95 -6.31 -0.70 8.06
C PHE A 95 -5.24 0.20 8.68
N ASN A 96 -4.98 -0.05 9.96
CA ASN A 96 -3.77 0.37 10.66
C ASN A 96 -2.75 -0.76 10.48
N LEU A 97 -1.75 -0.54 9.65
CA LEU A 97 -0.69 -1.52 9.42
C LEU A 97 0.21 -1.55 10.65
N LYS A 98 0.43 -2.74 11.22
CA LYS A 98 1.20 -2.92 12.45
C LYS A 98 2.59 -3.46 12.19
N ALA A 99 2.69 -4.53 11.39
CA ALA A 99 3.97 -5.14 11.08
C ALA A 99 3.98 -5.81 9.70
N ILE A 100 5.16 -5.85 9.10
CA ILE A 100 5.47 -6.64 7.91
C ILE A 100 6.68 -7.49 8.24
N VAL A 101 6.52 -8.81 8.22
CA VAL A 101 7.57 -9.79 8.47
C VAL A 101 7.94 -10.48 7.17
N SER A 102 9.08 -10.11 6.60
CA SER A 102 9.57 -10.69 5.34
C SER A 102 10.17 -12.07 5.61
N LEU A 103 9.65 -13.10 4.94
CA LEU A 103 10.09 -14.48 5.09
C LEU A 103 11.22 -14.82 4.10
N PRO A 104 12.05 -15.84 4.36
CA PRO A 104 13.07 -16.30 3.41
C PRO A 104 12.50 -16.68 2.04
N GLN A 105 13.26 -16.47 0.97
CA GLN A 105 12.84 -16.72 -0.42
C GLN A 105 12.23 -18.12 -0.65
N LEU A 106 12.72 -19.14 0.02
CA LEU A 106 12.33 -20.52 -0.22
C LEU A 106 11.43 -21.09 0.90
N THR A 107 10.75 -20.24 1.68
CA THR A 107 9.90 -20.67 2.78
C THR A 107 8.83 -21.69 2.33
N PHE A 108 8.25 -21.49 1.17
CA PHE A 108 7.19 -22.37 0.64
C PHE A 108 7.66 -23.35 -0.46
N ALA A 109 8.98 -23.52 -0.63
CA ALA A 109 9.48 -24.52 -1.55
C ALA A 109 9.13 -25.95 -1.07
N PRO A 110 8.88 -26.92 -1.95
CA PRO A 110 8.94 -26.86 -3.41
C PRO A 110 7.62 -26.39 -4.07
N PHE A 111 6.60 -26.04 -3.30
CA PHE A 111 5.26 -25.71 -3.82
C PHE A 111 5.25 -24.40 -4.62
N THR A 112 6.00 -23.43 -4.16
CA THR A 112 6.23 -22.17 -4.85
C THR A 112 7.59 -21.59 -4.50
N SER A 113 8.18 -20.84 -5.44
CA SER A 113 9.38 -20.03 -5.23
C SER A 113 9.06 -18.55 -4.92
N THR A 114 7.78 -18.21 -4.79
CA THR A 114 7.34 -16.85 -4.53
C THR A 114 7.85 -16.37 -3.19
N LYS A 115 8.55 -15.24 -3.20
CA LYS A 115 8.94 -14.52 -1.98
C LYS A 115 7.69 -13.97 -1.31
N THR A 116 7.58 -14.15 0.00
CA THR A 116 6.39 -13.80 0.77
C THR A 116 6.73 -13.03 2.02
N SER A 117 5.74 -12.29 2.51
CA SER A 117 5.78 -11.62 3.81
C SER A 117 4.49 -11.89 4.59
N VAL A 118 4.57 -11.81 5.91
CA VAL A 118 3.38 -11.82 6.78
C VAL A 118 3.02 -10.37 7.09
N LEU A 119 1.80 -9.99 6.75
CA LEU A 119 1.23 -8.68 7.11
C LEU A 119 0.38 -8.82 8.36
N PHE A 120 0.64 -7.97 9.35
CA PHE A 120 -0.22 -7.78 10.52
C PHE A 120 -0.89 -6.42 10.44
N ALA A 121 -2.21 -6.41 10.55
CA ALA A 121 -2.99 -5.18 10.46
C ALA A 121 -4.25 -5.25 11.32
N GLU A 122 -4.74 -4.07 11.71
CA GLU A 122 -5.97 -3.87 12.45
C GLU A 122 -6.94 -3.06 11.59
N LYS A 123 -8.18 -3.52 11.43
CA LYS A 123 -9.21 -2.78 10.71
C LYS A 123 -9.54 -1.47 11.44
N LYS A 124 -9.53 -0.37 10.73
CA LYS A 124 -9.94 0.94 11.27
C LYS A 124 -11.41 0.90 11.70
N ASN A 125 -11.74 1.61 12.76
CA ASN A 125 -13.12 1.90 13.10
C ASN A 125 -13.69 3.03 12.23
N ASP A 126 -14.97 3.33 12.40
CA ASP A 126 -15.67 4.31 11.55
C ASP A 126 -15.12 5.72 11.75
N ASP A 127 -14.68 6.09 12.98
CA ASP A 127 -14.09 7.40 13.27
C ASP A 127 -12.73 7.58 12.60
N GLU A 128 -11.87 6.56 12.71
CA GLU A 128 -10.55 6.55 12.04
C GLU A 128 -10.69 6.61 10.52
N LEU A 129 -11.67 5.88 9.97
CA LEU A 129 -11.95 5.89 8.53
C LEU A 129 -12.49 7.24 8.08
N THR A 130 -13.39 7.84 8.85
CA THR A 130 -13.94 9.16 8.59
C THR A 130 -12.83 10.23 8.62
N ASN A 131 -11.97 10.19 9.63
CA ASN A 131 -10.83 11.10 9.72
C ASN A 131 -9.87 10.93 8.51
N TYR A 132 -9.52 9.70 8.13
CA TYR A 132 -8.70 9.44 6.95
C TYR A 132 -9.34 9.98 5.66
N ASN A 133 -10.64 9.74 5.47
CA ASN A 133 -11.37 10.20 4.28
C ASN A 133 -11.46 11.75 4.22
N ASN A 134 -11.64 12.41 5.34
CA ASN A 134 -11.65 13.87 5.42
C ASN A 134 -10.28 14.46 5.08
N GLN A 135 -9.20 13.89 5.61
CA GLN A 135 -7.84 14.30 5.27
C GLN A 135 -7.56 14.08 3.77
N TRP A 136 -7.96 12.92 3.23
CA TRP A 136 -7.83 12.64 1.80
C TRP A 136 -8.52 13.70 0.95
N LYS A 137 -9.79 13.97 1.24
CA LYS A 137 -10.60 14.96 0.51
C LYS A 137 -10.00 16.38 0.58
N THR A 138 -9.50 16.78 1.74
CA THR A 138 -8.85 18.09 1.89
C THR A 138 -7.60 18.20 1.03
N LEU A 139 -6.73 17.18 1.07
CA LEU A 139 -5.50 17.14 0.27
C LEU A 139 -5.78 16.98 -1.23
N GLU A 140 -6.85 16.28 -1.59
CA GLU A 140 -7.28 16.19 -2.99
C GLU A 140 -7.70 17.56 -3.55
N LEU A 141 -8.42 18.35 -2.77
CA LEU A 141 -8.77 19.75 -3.13
C LEU A 141 -7.52 20.61 -3.24
N GLU A 142 -6.56 20.47 -2.33
CA GLU A 142 -5.24 21.15 -2.42
C GLU A 142 -4.52 20.78 -3.70
N TYR A 143 -4.46 19.48 -4.05
CA TYR A 143 -3.88 19.01 -5.30
C TYR A 143 -4.52 19.68 -6.52
N PHE A 144 -5.85 19.69 -6.61
CA PHE A 144 -6.55 20.29 -7.73
C PHE A 144 -6.32 21.81 -7.83
N ASN A 145 -6.25 22.51 -6.70
CA ASN A 145 -5.95 23.95 -6.68
C ASN A 145 -4.52 24.21 -7.22
N LEU A 146 -3.52 23.48 -6.74
CA LEU A 146 -2.15 23.57 -7.22
C LEU A 146 -2.05 23.19 -8.70
N PHE A 147 -2.72 22.13 -9.12
CA PHE A 147 -2.74 21.69 -10.51
C PHE A 147 -3.40 22.73 -11.44
N ASN A 148 -4.47 23.38 -11.00
CA ASN A 148 -5.12 24.45 -11.76
C ASN A 148 -4.23 25.69 -11.85
N LYS A 149 -3.54 26.08 -10.78
CA LYS A 149 -2.53 27.14 -10.82
C LYS A 149 -1.43 26.81 -11.84
N PHE A 150 -0.93 25.59 -11.84
CA PHE A 150 0.06 25.12 -12.80
C PHE A 150 -0.46 25.20 -14.25
N LYS A 151 -1.69 24.72 -14.51
CA LYS A 151 -2.32 24.83 -15.85
C LYS A 151 -2.47 26.28 -16.29
N ASN A 152 -2.93 27.16 -15.41
CA ASN A 152 -3.08 28.58 -15.71
C ASN A 152 -1.73 29.22 -16.05
N TYR A 153 -0.69 28.90 -15.28
CA TYR A 153 0.67 29.31 -15.56
C TYR A 153 1.14 28.87 -16.96
N VAL A 154 0.93 27.59 -17.29
CA VAL A 154 1.29 27.02 -18.61
C VAL A 154 0.54 27.75 -19.74
N ASN A 155 -0.77 28.00 -19.54
CA ASN A 155 -1.57 28.72 -20.53
C ASN A 155 -1.08 30.16 -20.75
N ILE A 156 -0.78 30.89 -19.66
CA ILE A 156 -0.24 32.26 -19.76
C ILE A 156 1.12 32.25 -20.47
N TYR A 157 1.99 31.31 -20.14
CA TYR A 157 3.28 31.14 -20.75
C TYR A 157 3.19 30.90 -22.26
N PHE A 158 2.24 30.05 -22.73
CA PHE A 158 2.05 29.74 -24.13
C PHE A 158 1.31 30.84 -24.90
N HIS A 159 0.42 31.57 -24.27
CA HIS A 159 -0.23 32.73 -24.94
C HIS A 159 0.70 33.89 -25.23
N ASN A 160 1.77 34.02 -24.45
CA ASN A 160 2.79 35.06 -24.64
C ASN A 160 3.94 34.65 -25.58
N LYS A 161 3.92 33.41 -26.11
CA LYS A 161 4.89 32.94 -27.13
C LYS A 161 4.22 32.84 -28.49
N ASP A 162 4.99 33.10 -29.51
CA ASP A 162 4.60 32.99 -30.93
C ASP A 162 3.91 31.61 -31.16
N LYS A 163 2.66 31.64 -31.57
CA LYS A 163 1.77 30.46 -31.67
C LYS A 163 2.28 29.34 -32.59
N ASN A 164 3.35 29.59 -33.36
CA ASN A 164 3.88 28.66 -34.34
C ASN A 164 4.95 27.68 -33.81
N LYS A 165 5.36 27.81 -32.54
CA LYS A 165 6.33 26.91 -31.93
C LYS A 165 5.94 26.64 -30.46
N LEU A 166 4.86 25.89 -30.25
CA LEU A 166 4.50 25.43 -28.91
C LEU A 166 5.36 24.20 -28.56
N PRO A 167 6.40 24.32 -27.71
CA PRO A 167 7.03 23.14 -27.19
C PRO A 167 6.00 22.41 -26.30
N SER A 168 5.91 21.11 -26.45
CA SER A 168 5.13 20.29 -25.55
C SER A 168 5.68 20.52 -24.12
N VAL A 169 4.77 20.75 -23.15
CA VAL A 169 5.16 20.89 -21.72
C VAL A 169 5.97 19.67 -21.22
N LYS A 170 5.83 18.53 -21.89
CA LYS A 170 6.58 17.31 -21.62
C LYS A 170 8.07 17.40 -22.04
N ASN A 171 8.43 18.32 -22.89
CA ASN A 171 9.76 18.44 -23.47
C ASN A 171 10.57 19.62 -22.90
N ASP A 172 9.97 20.46 -22.03
CA ASP A 172 10.70 21.50 -21.35
C ASP A 172 11.64 20.89 -20.30
N ASP A 173 12.90 21.29 -20.28
CA ASP A 173 13.83 20.90 -19.23
C ASP A 173 13.45 21.55 -17.88
N ASP A 174 13.96 20.98 -16.81
CA ASP A 174 13.67 21.43 -15.45
C ASP A 174 14.06 22.88 -15.20
N LYS A 175 15.15 23.38 -15.87
CA LYS A 175 15.62 24.74 -15.74
C LYS A 175 14.67 25.73 -16.40
N THR A 176 14.19 25.39 -17.60
CA THR A 176 13.24 26.24 -18.35
C THR A 176 11.93 26.37 -17.57
N ILE A 177 11.46 25.30 -16.96
CA ILE A 177 10.21 25.31 -16.18
C ILE A 177 10.35 26.13 -14.92
N LEU A 178 11.42 25.96 -14.17
CA LEU A 178 11.69 26.77 -12.99
C LEU A 178 11.81 28.25 -13.31
N LYS A 179 12.51 28.59 -14.41
CA LYS A 179 12.61 29.96 -14.88
C LYS A 179 11.23 30.54 -15.20
N ASN A 180 10.36 29.76 -15.80
CA ASN A 180 9.04 30.22 -16.19
C ASN A 180 8.09 30.31 -14.98
N ILE A 181 8.16 29.37 -14.02
CA ILE A 181 7.44 29.47 -12.77
C ILE A 181 7.90 30.67 -11.95
N SER A 182 9.21 30.93 -11.87
CA SER A 182 9.74 32.08 -11.15
C SER A 182 9.31 33.40 -11.78
N LYS A 183 9.21 33.49 -13.09
CA LYS A 183 8.69 34.68 -13.80
C LYS A 183 7.20 34.90 -13.51
N TYR A 184 6.41 33.83 -13.47
CA TYR A 184 4.98 33.87 -13.13
C TYR A 184 4.74 34.31 -11.68
N LEU A 185 5.51 33.75 -10.74
CA LEU A 185 5.43 34.09 -9.32
C LEU A 185 6.23 35.35 -8.93
N GLN A 186 6.89 36.01 -9.90
CA GLN A 186 7.78 37.17 -9.70
C GLN A 186 8.94 36.89 -8.72
N ILE A 187 9.44 35.66 -8.71
CA ILE A 187 10.56 35.21 -7.89
C ILE A 187 11.79 35.04 -8.76
N SER A 188 12.93 35.61 -8.38
CA SER A 188 14.19 35.41 -9.10
C SER A 188 14.78 34.02 -8.78
N VAL A 189 14.88 33.17 -9.80
CA VAL A 189 15.50 31.84 -9.71
C VAL A 189 16.61 31.71 -10.75
N ASN A 190 17.76 31.22 -10.29
CA ASN A 190 18.89 30.88 -11.14
C ASN A 190 19.54 29.57 -10.66
N GLU A 191 20.52 29.03 -11.42
CA GLU A 191 21.17 27.75 -11.09
C GLU A 191 21.84 27.74 -9.71
N LYS A 192 22.31 28.89 -9.23
CA LYS A 192 23.02 29.01 -7.95
C LYS A 192 22.06 29.07 -6.74
N ASN A 193 20.86 29.60 -6.94
CA ASN A 193 19.91 29.79 -5.82
C ASN A 193 18.68 28.90 -5.87
N ILE A 194 18.52 28.04 -6.89
CA ILE A 194 17.35 27.20 -7.10
C ILE A 194 16.98 26.38 -5.86
N LYS A 195 17.97 25.74 -5.23
CA LYS A 195 17.76 24.95 -4.03
C LYS A 195 17.24 25.80 -2.87
N SER A 196 17.89 26.91 -2.63
CA SER A 196 17.51 27.87 -1.59
C SER A 196 16.13 28.49 -1.84
N VAL A 197 15.78 28.75 -3.10
CA VAL A 197 14.45 29.26 -3.48
C VAL A 197 13.37 28.21 -3.26
N LEU A 198 13.63 26.95 -3.62
CA LEU A 198 12.70 25.83 -3.36
C LEU A 198 12.51 25.57 -1.86
N GLU A 199 13.59 25.64 -1.08
CA GLU A 199 13.53 25.49 0.37
C GLU A 199 12.70 26.60 1.05
N LYS A 200 12.76 27.82 0.54
CA LYS A 200 12.03 28.99 1.07
C LYS A 200 10.60 29.14 0.55
N ASN A 201 10.25 28.42 -0.52
CA ASN A 201 8.99 28.61 -1.23
C ASN A 201 8.28 27.27 -1.46
N ALA A 202 7.52 26.84 -0.44
CA ALA A 202 6.83 25.55 -0.45
C ALA A 202 5.89 25.39 -1.66
N GLU A 203 5.18 26.45 -2.05
CA GLU A 203 4.27 26.43 -3.21
C GLU A 203 5.04 26.21 -4.52
N LEU A 204 6.16 26.88 -4.72
CA LEU A 204 7.01 26.69 -5.89
C LEU A 204 7.58 25.28 -5.96
N ALA A 205 8.01 24.73 -4.82
CA ALA A 205 8.50 23.37 -4.74
C ALA A 205 7.42 22.36 -5.08
N GLU A 206 6.19 22.56 -4.62
CA GLU A 206 5.06 21.69 -4.94
C GLU A 206 4.68 21.75 -6.42
N LEU A 207 4.58 22.93 -7.00
CA LEU A 207 4.32 23.11 -8.43
C LEU A 207 5.38 22.42 -9.30
N TYR A 208 6.64 22.52 -8.90
CA TYR A 208 7.74 21.85 -9.57
C TYR A 208 7.65 20.33 -9.46
N ARG A 209 7.30 19.80 -8.29
CA ARG A 209 7.09 18.36 -8.10
C ARG A 209 5.95 17.81 -8.95
N MET A 210 4.85 18.54 -9.06
CA MET A 210 3.68 18.14 -9.83
C MET A 210 3.97 17.98 -11.33
N LYS A 211 4.98 18.68 -11.86
CA LYS A 211 5.38 18.55 -13.24
C LYS A 211 6.20 17.30 -13.51
N LYS A 212 6.85 16.71 -12.51
CA LYS A 212 7.66 15.50 -12.71
C LYS A 212 6.81 14.33 -13.21
N PRO A 213 7.32 13.51 -14.15
CA PRO A 213 6.62 12.33 -14.60
C PRO A 213 6.23 11.39 -13.43
N GLY A 214 5.02 10.83 -13.48
CA GLY A 214 4.55 9.88 -12.48
C GLY A 214 3.86 10.48 -11.25
N VAL A 215 3.75 11.81 -11.14
CA VAL A 215 2.94 12.43 -10.09
C VAL A 215 1.47 12.41 -10.52
N SER A 216 0.71 11.47 -9.99
CA SER A 216 -0.75 11.43 -10.08
C SER A 216 -1.38 12.04 -8.82
N ASN A 217 -2.69 12.36 -8.91
CA ASN A 217 -3.47 12.78 -7.75
C ASN A 217 -3.28 11.82 -6.57
N ASP A 218 -3.54 10.53 -6.78
CA ASP A 218 -3.41 9.52 -5.72
C ASP A 218 -2.01 9.45 -5.11
N ASN A 219 -0.95 9.55 -5.94
CA ASN A 219 0.42 9.53 -5.43
C ASN A 219 0.72 10.75 -4.57
N TRP A 220 0.29 11.93 -5.02
CA TRP A 220 0.55 13.17 -4.30
C TRP A 220 -0.19 13.20 -2.96
N VAL A 221 -1.50 12.88 -2.98
CA VAL A 221 -2.34 12.84 -1.78
C VAL A 221 -1.83 11.78 -0.80
N PHE A 222 -1.51 10.58 -1.29
CA PHE A 222 -0.96 9.52 -0.45
C PHE A 222 0.35 9.92 0.23
N ASN A 223 1.29 10.53 -0.51
CA ASN A 223 2.55 10.98 0.07
C ASN A 223 2.34 12.05 1.15
N LYS A 224 1.39 12.95 0.97
CA LYS A 224 1.05 13.96 2.00
C LYS A 224 0.42 13.31 3.23
N ILE A 225 -0.53 12.40 3.05
CA ILE A 225 -1.15 11.69 4.16
C ILE A 225 -0.13 10.84 4.91
N SER A 226 0.71 10.09 4.20
CA SER A 226 1.70 9.20 4.82
C SER A 226 2.71 9.94 5.71
N ASN A 227 3.05 11.17 5.35
CA ASN A 227 3.92 12.02 6.18
C ASN A 227 3.21 12.51 7.46
N ASN A 228 1.89 12.56 7.46
CA ASN A 228 1.09 13.00 8.60
C ASN A 228 0.60 11.84 9.49
N ILE A 229 0.70 10.61 9.00
CA ILE A 229 0.32 9.42 9.77
C ILE A 229 1.51 9.03 10.67
N ASN A 230 1.37 9.30 11.96
CA ASN A 230 2.30 8.86 13.02
C ASN A 230 2.14 7.36 13.31
N SER A 231 2.11 6.50 12.28
CA SER A 231 2.03 5.06 12.45
C SER A 231 3.38 4.43 12.12
N GLU A 232 4.09 4.01 13.16
CA GLU A 232 5.26 3.16 13.00
C GLU A 232 4.80 1.77 12.54
N ILE A 233 5.29 1.33 11.37
CA ILE A 233 5.10 -0.04 10.89
C ILE A 233 6.37 -0.80 11.26
N PHE A 234 6.22 -1.81 12.11
CA PHE A 234 7.34 -2.68 12.45
C PHE A 234 7.72 -3.52 11.22
N TYR A 235 8.99 -3.47 10.83
CA TYR A 235 9.52 -4.28 9.74
C TYR A 235 10.59 -5.23 10.26
N TYR A 236 10.46 -6.52 9.94
CA TYR A 236 11.44 -7.53 10.31
C TYR A 236 11.75 -8.44 9.12
N HIS A 237 13.02 -8.69 8.89
CA HIS A 237 13.48 -9.65 7.87
C HIS A 237 13.97 -10.91 8.56
N VAL A 238 13.30 -12.04 8.27
CA VAL A 238 13.63 -13.35 8.81
C VAL A 238 14.61 -14.03 7.86
N ASN A 239 15.72 -14.51 8.37
CA ASN A 239 16.70 -15.26 7.57
C ASN A 239 16.43 -16.76 7.61
N GLU A 240 16.00 -17.30 8.77
CA GLU A 240 15.79 -18.73 8.98
C GLU A 240 14.45 -19.01 9.67
N VAL A 241 13.67 -19.91 9.11
CA VAL A 241 12.32 -20.29 9.63
C VAL A 241 12.28 -21.71 10.20
N GLY A 242 13.43 -22.24 10.64
CA GLY A 242 13.53 -23.56 11.24
C GLY A 242 13.76 -24.68 10.24
N TYR A 243 13.67 -24.43 8.95
CA TYR A 243 13.94 -25.41 7.92
C TYR A 243 14.36 -24.79 6.58
N LYS A 244 15.14 -25.54 5.83
CA LYS A 244 15.39 -25.30 4.40
C LYS A 244 14.89 -26.50 3.61
N ARG A 245 13.93 -26.29 2.74
CA ARG A 245 13.38 -27.34 1.89
C ARG A 245 14.07 -27.32 0.53
N THR A 246 14.51 -28.52 0.08
CA THR A 246 14.94 -28.74 -1.30
C THR A 246 13.96 -29.73 -1.94
N LYS A 247 14.05 -29.95 -3.26
CA LYS A 247 13.18 -30.93 -3.95
C LYS A 247 13.24 -32.35 -3.36
N VAL A 248 14.33 -32.69 -2.66
CA VAL A 248 14.60 -34.06 -2.18
C VAL A 248 14.67 -34.17 -0.66
N LYS A 249 15.07 -33.12 0.06
CA LYS A 249 15.33 -33.19 1.52
C LYS A 249 14.88 -31.92 2.24
N ILE A 250 14.43 -32.12 3.47
CA ILE A 250 14.24 -31.05 4.46
C ILE A 250 15.51 -31.03 5.31
N LYS A 251 16.20 -29.89 5.37
CA LYS A 251 17.30 -29.65 6.33
C LYS A 251 16.77 -28.78 7.43
N LEU A 252 16.91 -29.23 8.67
CA LEU A 252 16.62 -28.41 9.84
C LEU A 252 17.59 -27.24 9.93
N ARG A 253 17.09 -26.10 10.35
CA ARG A 253 17.80 -24.84 10.54
C ARG A 253 17.36 -24.18 11.82
N GLU A 254 18.07 -23.17 12.26
CA GLU A 254 17.61 -22.31 13.34
C GLU A 254 16.29 -21.63 12.95
N ASN A 255 15.47 -21.38 13.94
CA ASN A 255 14.20 -20.69 13.73
C ASN A 255 14.24 -19.37 14.52
N GLU A 256 14.35 -18.25 13.80
CA GLU A 256 14.40 -16.92 14.38
C GLU A 256 13.07 -16.48 15.00
N LEU A 257 11.96 -17.12 14.58
CA LEU A 257 10.63 -16.79 15.09
C LEU A 257 10.27 -17.58 16.36
N PHE A 258 10.87 -18.78 16.55
CA PHE A 258 10.55 -19.67 17.66
C PHE A 258 11.79 -20.44 18.11
N GLU A 259 12.03 -20.47 19.42
CA GLU A 259 12.89 -21.49 20.02
C GLU A 259 12.15 -22.84 19.98
N LEU A 260 12.87 -23.90 19.68
CA LEU A 260 12.34 -25.26 19.72
C LEU A 260 12.74 -25.94 21.03
N ASP A 261 11.84 -26.70 21.60
CA ASP A 261 12.15 -27.59 22.74
C ASP A 261 12.93 -28.83 22.26
N ALA A 262 13.39 -29.65 23.20
CA ALA A 262 14.12 -30.88 22.89
C ALA A 262 13.31 -31.90 22.04
N LYS A 263 12.01 -31.72 21.91
CA LYS A 263 11.08 -32.51 21.09
C LYS A 263 10.76 -31.86 19.75
N GLY A 264 11.43 -30.73 19.40
CA GLY A 264 11.19 -30.00 18.17
C GLY A 264 9.87 -29.21 18.13
N LYS A 265 9.20 -29.02 19.25
CA LYS A 265 8.01 -28.17 19.33
C LYS A 265 8.38 -26.71 19.59
N PRO A 266 7.65 -25.74 19.03
CA PRO A 266 7.90 -24.33 19.28
C PRO A 266 7.87 -24.03 20.77
N LYS A 267 8.97 -23.52 21.28
CA LYS A 267 9.08 -23.01 22.64
C LYS A 267 8.64 -21.55 22.58
N LEU A 268 7.49 -21.27 23.17
CA LEU A 268 7.01 -19.88 23.24
C LEU A 268 7.93 -19.10 24.17
N ASP A 269 8.86 -18.34 23.61
CA ASP A 269 9.65 -17.39 24.37
C ASP A 269 8.74 -16.25 24.86
N LYS A 270 8.42 -16.34 26.17
CA LYS A 270 7.57 -15.34 26.84
C LYS A 270 8.19 -13.94 26.80
N LYS A 271 9.53 -13.83 26.78
CA LYS A 271 10.23 -12.53 26.70
C LYS A 271 10.09 -11.95 25.31
N LEU A 272 10.32 -12.75 24.27
CA LEU A 272 10.12 -12.33 22.87
C LEU A 272 8.67 -11.95 22.59
N LEU A 273 7.71 -12.77 23.06
CA LEU A 273 6.28 -12.44 22.92
C LEU A 273 5.90 -11.14 23.65
N LYS A 274 6.50 -10.90 24.84
CA LYS A 274 6.29 -9.66 25.58
C LYS A 274 6.85 -8.48 24.78
N LYS A 275 8.09 -8.58 24.29
CA LYS A 275 8.73 -7.56 23.47
C LYS A 275 7.94 -7.27 22.18
N ILE A 276 7.54 -8.32 21.44
CA ILE A 276 6.70 -8.17 20.23
C ILE A 276 5.37 -7.47 20.57
N ARG A 277 4.73 -7.79 21.69
CA ARG A 277 3.51 -7.11 22.13
C ARG A 277 3.72 -5.65 22.48
N GLU A 278 4.85 -5.31 23.10
CA GLU A 278 5.22 -3.94 23.44
C GLU A 278 5.56 -3.14 22.17
N ASP A 279 6.33 -3.73 21.24
CA ASP A 279 6.77 -3.08 19.99
C ASP A 279 5.61 -2.91 18.99
N ILE A 280 4.70 -3.87 18.88
CA ILE A 280 3.58 -3.82 17.93
C ILE A 280 2.41 -2.95 18.44
N LYS A 281 2.39 -2.55 19.71
CA LYS A 281 1.31 -1.71 20.32
C LYS A 281 -0.10 -2.11 19.85
N TRP A 282 -0.49 -3.33 20.17
CA TRP A 282 -1.83 -3.83 19.88
C TRP A 282 -2.88 -3.20 20.77
#